data_cea2c5785fd70fbd2d27d53bdd00b444
#
_entry.id   cea2c5785fd70fbd2d27d53bdd00b444
#
_cell.length_a   1.000
_cell.length_b   1.000
_cell.length_c   1.000
_cell.angle_alpha   90.00
_cell.angle_beta   90.00
_cell.angle_gamma   90.00
#
_symmetry.space_group_name_H-M   'P 1'
#
loop_
_entity.id
_entity.type
_entity.pdbx_description
1 polymer ?
#
loop_
_entity_poly.entity_id
_entity_poly.type
_entity_poly.pdbx_seq_one_letter_code
_entity_poly.pdbx_strand_id
1 'polypeptide(L)'
;MSPLVSIIVLNYDKRHYTRRCLESVVRSTHRPLEVVLVDNGSTDGSLEEIPAWQRLLTEHDVGMKCHLNETNAGAPAGRNQGMRLAEGEYVAWMDNDVLVRDKDWIDRLRERLDGDPGLGIVSPKLLFPPPDERIEFAGCAVTPRGRVVYVGRGRPQDDPEANVERDVQCLISACVLLPRRAIEAAGEMDEAFFPVQYEDIDYCYRLKSLGFRCRIVPSVSMYHYEHITTDGSTDIKFLQVTTKNGMLFRRRWRHVFETEGGPPDDAYRWEDLERPRLEE
;
A
#
# COMPACT_ATOMS: atom_id res chain seq x y z
N MET A 1 3.24 -26.64 -6.16
CA MET A 1 2.10 -25.98 -5.49
C MET A 1 2.37 -24.50 -5.52
N SER A 2 1.36 -23.66 -5.68
CA SER A 2 1.54 -22.20 -5.56
C SER A 2 1.96 -21.85 -4.14
N PRO A 3 2.84 -20.83 -3.95
CA PRO A 3 3.24 -20.39 -2.62
C PRO A 3 2.09 -19.72 -1.87
N LEU A 4 2.10 -19.78 -0.54
CA LEU A 4 1.15 -19.03 0.28
C LEU A 4 1.44 -17.52 0.12
N VAL A 5 0.39 -16.73 -0.02
CA VAL A 5 0.44 -15.27 0.01
C VAL A 5 -0.33 -14.76 1.22
N SER A 6 0.27 -13.84 1.98
CA SER A 6 -0.39 -13.16 3.09
C SER A 6 -0.74 -11.73 2.67
N ILE A 7 -2.00 -11.31 2.82
CA ILE A 7 -2.43 -9.92 2.63
C ILE A 7 -2.60 -9.28 4.01
N ILE A 8 -1.78 -8.30 4.33
CA ILE A 8 -1.90 -7.51 5.56
C ILE A 8 -2.84 -6.34 5.29
N VAL A 9 -3.96 -6.30 6.00
CA VAL A 9 -4.95 -5.22 5.93
C VAL A 9 -4.96 -4.49 7.27
N LEU A 10 -4.71 -3.18 7.24
CA LEU A 10 -4.87 -2.33 8.43
C LEU A 10 -6.28 -1.78 8.48
N ASN A 11 -6.92 -1.87 9.63
CA ASN A 11 -8.20 -1.24 9.92
C ASN A 11 -8.04 -0.23 11.05
N TYR A 12 -8.55 0.98 10.85
CA TYR A 12 -8.73 1.98 11.90
C TYR A 12 -10.01 2.74 11.61
N ASP A 13 -11.08 2.38 12.32
CA ASP A 13 -12.43 2.77 11.97
C ASP A 13 -12.75 2.43 10.49
N LYS A 14 -13.76 2.98 9.86
CA LYS A 14 -14.05 2.74 8.43
C LYS A 14 -14.48 1.29 8.09
N ARG A 15 -15.23 0.65 8.99
CA ARG A 15 -15.74 -0.73 8.83
C ARG A 15 -16.36 -1.02 7.45
N HIS A 16 -17.03 -0.05 6.84
CA HIS A 16 -17.67 -0.22 5.53
C HIS A 16 -16.64 -0.42 4.42
N TYR A 17 -15.53 0.33 4.46
CA TYR A 17 -14.44 0.17 3.51
C TYR A 17 -13.73 -1.17 3.71
N THR A 18 -13.43 -1.53 4.96
CA THR A 18 -12.80 -2.82 5.28
C THR A 18 -13.66 -3.99 4.81
N ARG A 19 -14.97 -3.94 5.02
CA ARG A 19 -15.89 -4.95 4.48
C ARG A 19 -15.77 -5.05 2.97
N ARG A 20 -15.83 -3.93 2.23
CA ARG A 20 -15.73 -3.92 0.76
C ARG A 20 -14.37 -4.38 0.27
N CYS A 21 -13.29 -4.02 0.96
CA CYS A 21 -11.96 -4.53 0.69
C CYS A 21 -11.94 -6.06 0.76
N LEU A 22 -12.39 -6.65 1.87
CA LEU A 22 -12.41 -8.10 2.08
C LEU A 22 -13.34 -8.82 1.10
N GLU A 23 -14.54 -8.28 0.80
CA GLU A 23 -15.45 -8.77 -0.25
C GLU A 23 -14.78 -8.74 -1.64
N SER A 24 -13.83 -7.84 -1.86
CA SER A 24 -13.07 -7.80 -3.10
C SER A 24 -11.91 -8.79 -3.11
N VAL A 25 -11.22 -8.97 -1.98
CA VAL A 25 -10.09 -9.89 -1.81
C VAL A 25 -10.48 -11.34 -2.10
N VAL A 26 -11.67 -11.78 -1.67
CA VAL A 26 -12.14 -13.16 -1.92
C VAL A 26 -12.30 -13.48 -3.41
N ARG A 27 -12.40 -12.46 -4.26
CA ARG A 27 -12.46 -12.61 -5.74
C ARG A 27 -11.09 -12.87 -6.37
N SER A 28 -9.99 -12.69 -5.63
CA SER A 28 -8.65 -13.02 -6.12
C SER A 28 -8.55 -14.50 -6.46
N THR A 29 -7.92 -14.82 -7.59
CA THR A 29 -7.83 -16.20 -8.10
C THR A 29 -6.72 -17.01 -7.44
N HIS A 30 -5.72 -16.35 -6.88
CA HIS A 30 -4.59 -17.02 -6.23
C HIS A 30 -5.00 -17.81 -4.98
N ARG A 31 -4.50 -19.03 -4.87
CA ARG A 31 -4.59 -19.89 -3.66
C ARG A 31 -3.28 -20.68 -3.52
N PRO A 32 -2.79 -20.97 -2.28
CA PRO A 32 -3.37 -20.58 -0.98
C PRO A 32 -3.20 -19.10 -0.65
N LEU A 33 -4.14 -18.53 0.08
CA LEU A 33 -4.22 -17.12 0.45
C LEU A 33 -4.65 -16.97 1.92
N GLU A 34 -4.03 -16.04 2.65
CA GLU A 34 -4.48 -15.62 3.97
C GLU A 34 -4.58 -14.09 4.06
N VAL A 35 -5.50 -13.61 4.87
CA VAL A 35 -5.60 -12.21 5.31
C VAL A 35 -5.12 -12.11 6.75
N VAL A 36 -4.22 -11.17 7.00
CA VAL A 36 -3.81 -10.76 8.34
C VAL A 36 -4.43 -9.39 8.60
N LEU A 37 -5.55 -9.37 9.31
CA LEU A 37 -6.22 -8.13 9.70
C LEU A 37 -5.57 -7.58 10.97
N VAL A 38 -5.12 -6.34 10.93
CA VAL A 38 -4.66 -5.61 12.11
C VAL A 38 -5.63 -4.46 12.37
N ASP A 39 -6.34 -4.52 13.48
CA ASP A 39 -7.20 -3.44 13.92
C ASP A 39 -6.45 -2.51 14.86
N ASN A 40 -6.44 -1.23 14.54
CA ASN A 40 -5.70 -0.21 15.28
C ASN A 40 -6.57 0.50 16.35
N GLY A 41 -7.39 -0.26 17.06
CA GLY A 41 -8.22 0.27 18.15
C GLY A 41 -9.47 0.98 17.63
N SER A 42 -10.17 0.36 16.68
CA SER A 42 -11.40 0.90 16.09
C SER A 42 -12.53 1.00 17.09
N THR A 43 -13.38 2.03 16.93
CA THR A 43 -14.53 2.32 17.78
C THR A 43 -15.86 2.41 17.01
N ASP A 44 -15.82 2.18 15.70
CA ASP A 44 -16.97 2.33 14.78
C ASP A 44 -17.82 1.06 14.61
N GLY A 45 -17.60 0.03 15.43
CA GLY A 45 -18.24 -1.29 15.31
C GLY A 45 -17.48 -2.25 14.39
N SER A 46 -16.24 -1.94 14.00
CA SER A 46 -15.38 -2.84 13.21
C SER A 46 -15.15 -4.17 13.94
N LEU A 47 -14.93 -4.14 15.26
CA LEU A 47 -14.61 -5.34 16.05
C LEU A 47 -15.75 -6.35 16.05
N GLU A 48 -17.00 -5.88 16.07
CA GLU A 48 -18.20 -6.70 16.01
C GLU A 48 -18.40 -7.39 14.66
N GLU A 49 -17.82 -6.81 13.60
CA GLU A 49 -17.88 -7.37 12.23
C GLU A 49 -16.84 -8.48 11.98
N ILE A 50 -15.78 -8.55 12.76
CA ILE A 50 -14.68 -9.53 12.54
C ILE A 50 -15.17 -10.97 12.39
N PRO A 51 -16.14 -11.48 13.18
CA PRO A 51 -16.64 -12.84 12.98
C PRO A 51 -17.37 -13.04 11.64
N ALA A 52 -18.01 -11.98 11.11
CA ALA A 52 -18.65 -12.04 9.80
C ALA A 52 -17.60 -12.01 8.68
N TRP A 53 -16.57 -11.20 8.80
CA TRP A 53 -15.44 -11.15 7.87
C TRP A 53 -14.68 -12.48 7.83
N GLN A 54 -14.47 -13.10 8.98
CA GLN A 54 -13.81 -14.41 9.06
C GLN A 54 -14.64 -15.49 8.33
N ARG A 55 -15.97 -15.51 8.51
CA ARG A 55 -16.84 -16.43 7.77
C ARG A 55 -16.75 -16.20 6.27
N LEU A 56 -16.86 -14.95 5.82
CA LEU A 56 -16.73 -14.58 4.42
C LEU A 56 -15.43 -15.14 3.80
N LEU A 57 -14.30 -14.91 4.45
CA LEU A 57 -12.99 -15.36 3.97
C LEU A 57 -12.91 -16.90 3.94
N THR A 58 -13.35 -17.56 5.02
CA THR A 58 -13.34 -19.03 5.13
C THR A 58 -14.21 -19.71 4.05
N GLU A 59 -15.39 -19.15 3.76
CA GLU A 59 -16.30 -19.64 2.70
C GLU A 59 -15.69 -19.57 1.29
N HIS A 60 -14.60 -18.80 1.13
CA HIS A 60 -13.87 -18.62 -0.14
C HIS A 60 -12.44 -19.18 -0.10
N ASP A 61 -12.16 -20.12 0.80
CA ASP A 61 -10.82 -20.73 0.95
C ASP A 61 -9.69 -19.70 1.19
N VAL A 62 -9.98 -18.68 2.00
CA VAL A 62 -8.99 -17.68 2.45
C VAL A 62 -8.85 -17.79 3.96
N GLY A 63 -7.62 -18.02 4.43
CA GLY A 63 -7.31 -18.01 5.86
C GLY A 63 -7.45 -16.60 6.45
N MET A 64 -7.72 -16.51 7.76
CA MET A 64 -7.72 -15.22 8.46
C MET A 64 -7.01 -15.31 9.79
N LYS A 65 -6.13 -14.34 10.05
CA LYS A 65 -5.53 -14.03 11.34
C LYS A 65 -5.88 -12.61 11.73
N CYS A 66 -6.01 -12.33 13.02
CA CYS A 66 -6.31 -10.99 13.52
C CYS A 66 -5.32 -10.58 14.61
N HIS A 67 -4.97 -9.30 14.61
CA HIS A 67 -4.33 -8.62 15.73
C HIS A 67 -5.15 -7.38 16.09
N LEU A 68 -5.46 -7.22 17.38
CA LEU A 68 -6.32 -6.15 17.88
C LEU A 68 -5.51 -5.26 18.82
N ASN A 69 -5.31 -4.01 18.45
CA ASN A 69 -4.68 -3.02 19.32
C ASN A 69 -5.75 -2.34 20.19
N GLU A 70 -5.41 -2.00 21.42
CA GLU A 70 -6.28 -1.22 22.31
C GLU A 70 -6.39 0.25 21.86
N THR A 71 -5.38 0.77 21.20
CA THR A 71 -5.29 2.14 20.70
C THR A 71 -4.58 2.19 19.36
N ASN A 72 -4.69 3.29 18.64
CA ASN A 72 -4.03 3.46 17.34
C ASN A 72 -2.49 3.43 17.48
N ALA A 73 -1.90 2.32 17.07
CA ALA A 73 -0.45 2.12 17.03
C ALA A 73 0.24 2.79 15.82
N GLY A 74 -0.55 3.32 14.87
CA GLY A 74 -0.07 3.88 13.61
C GLY A 74 0.16 2.83 12.52
N ALA A 75 0.33 3.29 11.29
CA ALA A 75 0.51 2.43 10.14
C ALA A 75 1.81 1.61 10.19
N PRO A 76 2.99 2.18 10.54
CA PRO A 76 4.22 1.38 10.58
C PRO A 76 4.16 0.25 11.61
N ALA A 77 3.71 0.52 12.84
CA ALA A 77 3.60 -0.51 13.87
C ALA A 77 2.54 -1.57 13.52
N GLY A 78 1.38 -1.17 13.01
CA GLY A 78 0.34 -2.09 12.56
C GLY A 78 0.83 -3.01 11.44
N ARG A 79 1.57 -2.49 10.44
CA ARG A 79 2.16 -3.32 9.39
C ARG A 79 3.23 -4.26 9.94
N ASN A 80 4.05 -3.81 10.89
CA ASN A 80 5.04 -4.66 11.57
C ASN A 80 4.36 -5.83 12.30
N GLN A 81 3.28 -5.57 13.05
CA GLN A 81 2.46 -6.59 13.70
C GLN A 81 1.91 -7.59 12.68
N GLY A 82 1.39 -7.09 11.55
CA GLY A 82 0.92 -7.91 10.44
C GLY A 82 2.04 -8.77 9.83
N MET A 83 3.22 -8.21 9.60
CA MET A 83 4.38 -8.93 9.04
C MET A 83 4.85 -10.07 9.94
N ARG A 84 4.79 -9.90 11.27
CA ARG A 84 5.13 -10.97 12.24
C ARG A 84 4.14 -12.13 12.20
N LEU A 85 2.87 -11.89 11.90
CA LEU A 85 1.82 -12.91 11.82
C LEU A 85 1.71 -13.57 10.45
N ALA A 86 2.17 -12.91 9.41
CA ALA A 86 2.12 -13.39 8.04
C ALA A 86 3.06 -14.58 7.83
N GLU A 87 2.56 -15.68 7.24
CA GLU A 87 3.31 -16.91 6.97
C GLU A 87 3.65 -17.10 5.48
N GLY A 88 3.08 -16.28 4.60
CA GLY A 88 3.28 -16.37 3.16
C GLY A 88 4.72 -16.16 2.70
N GLU A 89 5.12 -16.84 1.63
CA GLU A 89 6.37 -16.56 0.91
C GLU A 89 6.37 -15.17 0.27
N TYR A 90 5.17 -14.66 -0.03
CA TYR A 90 4.92 -13.30 -0.48
C TYR A 90 3.98 -12.63 0.49
N VAL A 91 4.22 -11.37 0.74
CA VAL A 91 3.40 -10.54 1.63
C VAL A 91 2.91 -9.32 0.85
N ALA A 92 1.61 -9.16 0.77
CA ALA A 92 1.00 -7.93 0.27
C ALA A 92 0.68 -7.00 1.44
N TRP A 93 0.98 -5.72 1.29
CA TRP A 93 0.36 -4.67 2.09
C TRP A 93 -0.80 -4.12 1.30
N MET A 94 -1.94 -3.98 1.93
CA MET A 94 -3.16 -3.46 1.31
C MET A 94 -3.90 -2.56 2.31
N ASP A 95 -4.22 -1.35 1.90
CA ASP A 95 -5.07 -0.48 2.69
C ASP A 95 -6.52 -0.97 2.65
N ASN A 96 -7.27 -0.72 3.72
CA ASN A 96 -8.65 -1.20 3.84
C ASN A 96 -9.65 -0.49 2.90
N ASP A 97 -9.19 0.52 2.18
CA ASP A 97 -9.94 1.26 1.17
C ASP A 97 -9.49 0.95 -0.28
N VAL A 98 -8.71 -0.12 -0.46
CA VAL A 98 -8.36 -0.69 -1.76
C VAL A 98 -9.32 -1.81 -2.14
N LEU A 99 -9.78 -1.83 -3.40
CA LEU A 99 -10.62 -2.90 -3.95
C LEU A 99 -9.93 -3.63 -5.10
N VAL A 100 -10.02 -4.95 -5.08
CA VAL A 100 -9.52 -5.80 -6.17
C VAL A 100 -10.33 -5.56 -7.44
N ARG A 101 -9.65 -5.07 -8.49
CA ARG A 101 -10.17 -4.95 -9.85
C ARG A 101 -9.76 -6.16 -10.70
N ASP A 102 -8.49 -6.38 -10.87
CA ASP A 102 -7.93 -7.51 -11.63
C ASP A 102 -7.78 -8.73 -10.72
N LYS A 103 -8.57 -9.79 -10.96
CA LYS A 103 -8.65 -10.93 -10.04
C LYS A 103 -7.35 -11.75 -9.97
N ASP A 104 -6.54 -11.72 -11.01
CA ASP A 104 -5.25 -12.42 -11.14
C ASP A 104 -4.04 -11.58 -10.70
N TRP A 105 -4.29 -10.48 -9.99
CA TRP A 105 -3.28 -9.48 -9.61
C TRP A 105 -2.10 -10.06 -8.84
N ILE A 106 -2.35 -11.00 -7.92
CA ILE A 106 -1.30 -11.62 -7.10
C ILE A 106 -0.33 -12.40 -8.00
N ASP A 107 -0.86 -13.27 -8.87
CA ASP A 107 -0.02 -14.10 -9.73
C ASP A 107 0.79 -13.25 -10.71
N ARG A 108 0.17 -12.22 -11.30
CA ARG A 108 0.86 -11.32 -12.23
C ARG A 108 1.94 -10.49 -11.56
N LEU A 109 1.75 -10.02 -10.34
CA LEU A 109 2.79 -9.32 -9.56
C LEU A 109 3.90 -10.28 -9.13
N ARG A 110 3.52 -11.48 -8.66
CA ARG A 110 4.46 -12.52 -8.26
C ARG A 110 5.37 -12.95 -9.40
N GLU A 111 4.83 -13.14 -10.61
CA GLU A 111 5.63 -13.46 -11.80
C GLU A 111 6.79 -12.48 -12.04
N ARG A 112 6.63 -11.19 -11.74
CA ARG A 112 7.71 -10.20 -11.85
C ARG A 112 8.78 -10.42 -10.79
N LEU A 113 8.35 -10.71 -9.55
CA LEU A 113 9.26 -11.00 -8.43
C LEU A 113 10.03 -12.31 -8.62
N ASP A 114 9.39 -13.32 -9.22
CA ASP A 114 10.01 -14.62 -9.54
C ASP A 114 11.00 -14.49 -10.71
N GLY A 115 10.65 -13.70 -11.70
CA GLY A 115 11.48 -13.49 -12.90
C GLY A 115 12.68 -12.57 -12.69
N ASP A 116 12.72 -11.81 -11.60
CA ASP A 116 13.76 -10.83 -11.31
C ASP A 116 14.09 -10.80 -9.79
N PRO A 117 15.10 -11.57 -9.35
CA PRO A 117 15.51 -11.60 -7.93
C PRO A 117 15.97 -10.26 -7.35
N GLY A 118 16.34 -9.31 -8.19
CA GLY A 118 16.68 -7.95 -7.79
C GLY A 118 15.47 -7.08 -7.41
N LEU A 119 14.24 -7.53 -7.65
CA LEU A 119 13.04 -6.84 -7.19
C LEU A 119 12.75 -7.15 -5.71
N GLY A 120 12.57 -6.11 -4.91
CA GLY A 120 12.20 -6.22 -3.50
C GLY A 120 10.73 -5.90 -3.23
N ILE A 121 10.11 -5.11 -4.11
CA ILE A 121 8.73 -4.67 -3.96
C ILE A 121 8.15 -4.30 -5.33
N VAL A 122 6.90 -4.71 -5.57
CA VAL A 122 6.15 -4.35 -6.78
C VAL A 122 4.77 -3.82 -6.41
N SER A 123 4.21 -2.95 -7.25
CA SER A 123 2.88 -2.37 -7.05
C SER A 123 2.06 -2.45 -8.34
N PRO A 124 0.74 -2.71 -8.26
CA PRO A 124 -0.17 -2.43 -9.35
C PRO A 124 -0.35 -0.93 -9.53
N LYS A 125 -0.91 -0.52 -10.67
CA LYS A 125 -1.46 0.81 -10.85
C LYS A 125 -2.73 0.96 -10.01
N LEU A 126 -2.88 2.11 -9.33
CA LEU A 126 -4.10 2.43 -8.60
C LEU A 126 -4.96 3.41 -9.40
N LEU A 127 -6.24 3.16 -9.41
CA LEU A 127 -7.26 3.99 -10.06
C LEU A 127 -8.24 4.49 -9.01
N PHE A 128 -8.77 5.67 -9.20
CA PHE A 128 -9.96 6.06 -8.45
C PHE A 128 -11.10 5.12 -8.80
N PRO A 129 -12.00 4.79 -7.84
CA PRO A 129 -13.15 3.95 -8.12
C PRO A 129 -14.11 4.58 -9.12
N PRO A 130 -14.98 3.78 -9.80
CA PRO A 130 -16.02 4.31 -10.63
C PRO A 130 -16.90 5.36 -9.92
N PRO A 131 -17.39 6.39 -10.63
CA PRO A 131 -17.36 6.56 -12.09
C PRO A 131 -16.10 7.24 -12.63
N ASP A 132 -15.16 7.65 -11.79
CA ASP A 132 -13.98 8.43 -12.20
C ASP A 132 -13.00 7.59 -13.03
N GLU A 133 -12.49 6.50 -12.48
CA GLU A 133 -11.50 5.58 -13.07
C GLU A 133 -10.21 6.23 -13.60
N ARG A 134 -9.94 7.50 -13.27
CA ARG A 134 -8.63 8.12 -13.56
C ARG A 134 -7.54 7.47 -12.71
N ILE A 135 -6.30 7.62 -13.17
CA ILE A 135 -5.12 7.14 -12.42
C ILE A 135 -5.00 7.94 -11.11
N GLU A 136 -4.99 7.25 -10.00
CA GLU A 136 -4.58 7.80 -8.71
C GLU A 136 -3.06 7.71 -8.60
N PHE A 137 -2.47 6.54 -8.95
CA PHE A 137 -1.06 6.25 -8.74
C PHE A 137 -0.51 5.26 -9.78
N ALA A 138 0.63 5.61 -10.39
CA ALA A 138 1.40 4.73 -11.28
C ALA A 138 2.92 4.80 -10.98
N GLY A 139 3.26 4.73 -9.68
CA GLY A 139 4.62 4.86 -9.16
C GLY A 139 4.93 6.26 -8.63
N CYS A 140 6.00 6.37 -7.86
CA CYS A 140 6.50 7.63 -7.33
C CYS A 140 7.87 8.00 -7.90
N ALA A 141 8.06 9.31 -8.03
CA ALA A 141 9.37 9.94 -8.15
C ALA A 141 9.62 10.86 -6.94
N VAL A 142 10.90 11.11 -6.63
CA VAL A 142 11.30 12.02 -5.55
C VAL A 142 12.14 13.14 -6.14
N THR A 143 11.72 14.39 -5.90
CA THR A 143 12.43 15.57 -6.40
C THR A 143 13.76 15.78 -5.65
N PRO A 144 14.70 16.59 -6.16
CA PRO A 144 15.96 16.91 -5.46
C PRO A 144 15.75 17.54 -4.07
N ARG A 145 14.58 18.12 -3.79
CA ARG A 145 14.22 18.63 -2.44
C ARG A 145 13.48 17.60 -1.57
N GLY A 146 13.33 16.35 -2.05
CA GLY A 146 12.69 15.27 -1.30
C GLY A 146 11.17 15.37 -1.25
N ARG A 147 10.55 15.99 -2.26
CA ARG A 147 9.09 15.95 -2.45
C ARG A 147 8.72 14.69 -3.22
N VAL A 148 7.77 13.93 -2.70
CA VAL A 148 7.22 12.75 -3.37
C VAL A 148 6.16 13.18 -4.39
N VAL A 149 6.25 12.61 -5.60
CA VAL A 149 5.43 12.94 -6.77
C VAL A 149 4.81 11.67 -7.30
N TYR A 150 3.48 11.63 -7.42
CA TYR A 150 2.78 10.51 -8.04
C TYR A 150 2.78 10.63 -9.56
N VAL A 151 3.23 9.58 -10.22
CA VAL A 151 3.24 9.53 -11.69
C VAL A 151 1.83 9.19 -12.19
N GLY A 152 1.39 9.90 -13.22
CA GLY A 152 0.12 9.66 -13.90
C GLY A 152 -1.13 10.16 -13.17
N ARG A 153 -1.01 10.74 -11.98
CA ARG A 153 -2.16 11.19 -11.19
C ARG A 153 -3.09 12.10 -12.00
N GLY A 154 -4.39 11.79 -11.97
CA GLY A 154 -5.44 12.52 -12.67
C GLY A 154 -5.55 12.25 -14.17
N ARG A 155 -4.61 11.51 -14.76
CA ARG A 155 -4.64 11.15 -16.18
C ARG A 155 -5.63 9.99 -16.44
N PRO A 156 -6.10 9.83 -17.69
CA PRO A 156 -6.92 8.68 -18.07
C PRO A 156 -6.24 7.34 -17.75
N GLN A 157 -7.02 6.32 -17.41
CA GLN A 157 -6.48 5.00 -17.03
C GLN A 157 -5.63 4.34 -18.12
N ASP A 158 -5.84 4.69 -19.38
CA ASP A 158 -5.13 4.21 -20.57
C ASP A 158 -4.00 5.13 -21.04
N ASP A 159 -3.62 6.15 -20.24
CA ASP A 159 -2.49 7.03 -20.57
C ASP A 159 -1.22 6.24 -20.90
N PRO A 160 -0.63 6.39 -22.11
CA PRO A 160 0.46 5.53 -22.56
C PRO A 160 1.75 5.69 -21.75
N GLU A 161 2.02 6.87 -21.18
CA GLU A 161 3.23 7.12 -20.39
C GLU A 161 3.12 6.48 -19.00
N ALA A 162 1.92 6.49 -18.40
CA ALA A 162 1.66 5.87 -17.12
C ALA A 162 1.54 4.35 -17.19
N ASN A 163 1.26 3.79 -18.37
CA ASN A 163 1.10 2.34 -18.60
C ASN A 163 2.40 1.61 -18.99
N VAL A 164 3.56 2.22 -18.77
CA VAL A 164 4.85 1.57 -18.98
C VAL A 164 5.32 0.91 -17.69
N GLU A 165 5.53 -0.43 -17.73
CA GLU A 165 6.17 -1.16 -16.63
C GLU A 165 7.63 -0.69 -16.49
N ARG A 166 8.04 -0.28 -15.29
CA ARG A 166 9.37 0.29 -15.05
C ARG A 166 9.77 0.24 -13.59
N ASP A 167 11.06 0.30 -13.34
CA ASP A 167 11.59 0.58 -12.01
C ASP A 167 11.32 2.05 -11.65
N VAL A 168 10.97 2.28 -10.38
CA VAL A 168 10.61 3.60 -9.83
C VAL A 168 11.40 3.89 -8.56
N GLN A 169 11.47 5.16 -8.16
CA GLN A 169 12.22 5.53 -6.95
C GLN A 169 11.58 4.99 -5.68
N CYS A 170 10.26 4.96 -5.61
CA CYS A 170 9.50 4.40 -4.49
C CYS A 170 8.06 4.07 -4.87
N LEU A 171 7.36 3.41 -3.96
CA LEU A 171 5.96 2.98 -4.05
C LEU A 171 5.24 3.33 -2.75
N ILE A 172 3.93 3.53 -2.83
CA ILE A 172 3.08 3.70 -1.64
C ILE A 172 2.56 2.34 -1.17
N SER A 173 2.32 2.22 0.12
CA SER A 173 1.87 0.97 0.75
C SER A 173 0.39 0.65 0.57
N ALA A 174 -0.35 1.46 -0.18
CA ALA A 174 -1.78 1.21 -0.41
C ALA A 174 -2.05 -0.15 -1.05
N CYS A 175 -1.23 -0.57 -2.03
CA CYS A 175 -1.21 -1.95 -2.52
C CYS A 175 0.17 -2.30 -3.09
N VAL A 176 0.87 -3.21 -2.44
CA VAL A 176 2.18 -3.72 -2.89
C VAL A 176 2.32 -5.20 -2.61
N LEU A 177 3.21 -5.87 -3.33
CA LEU A 177 3.61 -7.25 -3.06
C LEU A 177 5.12 -7.32 -2.87
N LEU A 178 5.56 -8.01 -1.81
CA LEU A 178 6.96 -8.21 -1.45
C LEU A 178 7.26 -9.70 -1.31
N PRO A 179 8.42 -10.18 -1.77
CA PRO A 179 8.88 -11.52 -1.44
C PRO A 179 9.43 -11.54 0.00
N ARG A 180 9.27 -12.64 0.71
CA ARG A 180 9.73 -12.82 2.10
C ARG A 180 11.19 -12.45 2.28
N ARG A 181 12.07 -12.83 1.34
CA ARG A 181 13.51 -12.50 1.35
C ARG A 181 13.79 -10.99 1.45
N ALA A 182 12.96 -10.16 0.82
CA ALA A 182 13.13 -8.71 0.85
C ALA A 182 12.73 -8.14 2.23
N ILE A 183 11.66 -8.68 2.82
CA ILE A 183 11.22 -8.30 4.18
C ILE A 183 12.27 -8.73 5.21
N GLU A 184 12.80 -9.95 5.12
CA GLU A 184 13.84 -10.44 6.03
C GLU A 184 15.13 -9.60 5.94
N ALA A 185 15.50 -9.16 4.74
CA ALA A 185 16.67 -8.31 4.54
C ALA A 185 16.46 -6.88 5.06
N ALA A 186 15.29 -6.29 4.83
CA ALA A 186 15.00 -4.90 5.21
C ALA A 186 14.56 -4.77 6.68
N GLY A 187 14.01 -5.83 7.27
CA GLY A 187 13.41 -5.80 8.61
C GLY A 187 12.08 -5.05 8.66
N GLU A 188 11.71 -4.61 9.83
CA GLU A 188 10.44 -3.93 10.10
C GLU A 188 10.45 -2.48 9.63
N MET A 189 9.26 -1.91 9.39
CA MET A 189 9.10 -0.47 9.16
C MET A 189 9.57 0.33 10.39
N ASP A 190 10.10 1.53 10.14
CA ASP A 190 10.53 2.41 11.23
C ASP A 190 9.33 3.15 11.85
N GLU A 191 9.02 2.81 13.09
CA GLU A 191 7.91 3.39 13.86
C GLU A 191 8.10 4.88 14.21
N ALA A 192 9.28 5.45 13.96
CA ALA A 192 9.50 6.90 14.07
C ALA A 192 8.62 7.72 13.10
N PHE A 193 8.10 7.06 12.04
CA PHE A 193 7.12 7.65 11.11
C PHE A 193 5.68 7.62 11.63
N PHE A 194 5.47 7.30 12.91
CA PHE A 194 4.14 7.37 13.54
C PHE A 194 3.45 8.73 13.32
N PRO A 195 2.14 8.78 13.09
CA PRO A 195 1.24 7.63 12.92
C PRO A 195 1.19 7.08 11.50
N VAL A 196 1.54 7.86 10.48
CA VAL A 196 1.42 7.52 9.05
C VAL A 196 2.20 8.53 8.19
N GLN A 197 2.41 8.24 6.92
CA GLN A 197 3.12 9.02 5.90
C GLN A 197 4.65 8.88 5.94
N TYR A 198 5.22 8.58 4.78
CA TYR A 198 6.64 8.37 4.50
C TYR A 198 7.25 7.06 5.03
N GLU A 199 6.55 6.25 5.83
CA GLU A 199 7.04 4.94 6.29
C GLU A 199 7.29 3.97 5.12
N ASP A 200 6.41 4.01 4.12
CA ASP A 200 6.48 3.23 2.89
C ASP A 200 7.60 3.71 1.95
N ILE A 201 7.73 5.03 1.82
CA ILE A 201 8.78 5.65 1.02
C ILE A 201 10.15 5.36 1.65
N ASP A 202 10.29 5.50 2.98
CA ASP A 202 11.50 5.12 3.72
C ASP A 202 11.84 3.65 3.51
N TYR A 203 10.83 2.78 3.56
CA TYR A 203 11.02 1.34 3.36
C TYR A 203 11.54 1.02 1.95
N CYS A 204 11.01 1.68 0.91
CA CYS A 204 11.53 1.57 -0.45
C CYS A 204 13.00 2.00 -0.55
N TYR A 205 13.36 3.11 0.08
CA TYR A 205 14.75 3.58 0.09
C TYR A 205 15.68 2.64 0.87
N ARG A 206 15.17 2.00 1.93
CA ARG A 206 15.90 0.96 2.66
C ARG A 206 16.12 -0.27 1.80
N LEU A 207 15.11 -0.76 1.10
CA LEU A 207 15.26 -1.86 0.14
C LEU A 207 16.31 -1.53 -0.93
N LYS A 208 16.29 -0.31 -1.48
CA LYS A 208 17.29 0.15 -2.46
C LYS A 208 18.71 0.17 -1.88
N SER A 209 18.89 0.59 -0.63
CA SER A 209 20.19 0.56 0.03
C SER A 209 20.76 -0.85 0.21
N LEU A 210 19.90 -1.88 0.14
CA LEU A 210 20.24 -3.29 0.18
C LEU A 210 20.38 -3.92 -1.23
N GLY A 211 20.30 -3.10 -2.29
CA GLY A 211 20.45 -3.54 -3.67
C GLY A 211 19.17 -4.04 -4.36
N PHE A 212 18.01 -3.94 -3.70
CA PHE A 212 16.73 -4.23 -4.34
C PHE A 212 16.21 -3.04 -5.17
N ARG A 213 15.26 -3.32 -6.05
CA ARG A 213 14.55 -2.33 -6.86
C ARG A 213 13.05 -2.35 -6.56
N CYS A 214 12.41 -1.21 -6.80
CA CYS A 214 10.96 -1.02 -6.70
C CYS A 214 10.39 -0.95 -8.12
N ARG A 215 9.33 -1.69 -8.44
CA ARG A 215 8.74 -1.69 -9.79
C ARG A 215 7.24 -1.46 -9.77
N ILE A 216 6.79 -0.57 -10.64
CA ILE A 216 5.37 -0.42 -10.97
C ILE A 216 5.00 -1.37 -12.11
N VAL A 217 3.88 -2.09 -11.96
CA VAL A 217 3.34 -3.05 -12.93
C VAL A 217 1.94 -2.57 -13.37
N PRO A 218 1.86 -1.56 -14.25
CA PRO A 218 0.59 -0.89 -14.56
C PRO A 218 -0.37 -1.74 -15.41
N SER A 219 0.08 -2.88 -15.93
CA SER A 219 -0.80 -3.86 -16.55
C SER A 219 -1.76 -4.50 -15.55
N VAL A 220 -1.46 -4.45 -14.25
CA VAL A 220 -2.34 -4.82 -13.14
C VAL A 220 -2.88 -3.55 -12.52
N SER A 221 -4.19 -3.51 -12.21
CA SER A 221 -4.83 -2.35 -11.60
C SER A 221 -5.76 -2.71 -10.45
N MET A 222 -5.84 -1.79 -9.47
CA MET A 222 -6.72 -1.86 -8.31
C MET A 222 -7.48 -0.54 -8.19
N TYR A 223 -8.63 -0.54 -7.51
CA TYR A 223 -9.30 0.70 -7.12
C TYR A 223 -8.86 1.13 -5.73
N HIS A 224 -8.67 2.43 -5.51
CA HIS A 224 -8.29 3.00 -4.22
C HIS A 224 -9.08 4.27 -3.94
N TYR A 225 -9.74 4.35 -2.77
CA TYR A 225 -10.54 5.51 -2.38
C TYR A 225 -9.70 6.67 -1.87
N GLU A 226 -8.49 6.42 -1.48
CA GLU A 226 -7.46 7.37 -1.03
C GLU A 226 -7.87 8.23 0.18
N HIS A 227 -7.02 8.28 1.20
CA HIS A 227 -7.14 9.14 2.38
C HIS A 227 -8.39 8.95 3.25
N ILE A 228 -9.11 7.84 3.16
CA ILE A 228 -10.33 7.62 3.93
C ILE A 228 -10.10 7.71 5.44
N THR A 229 -8.99 7.18 5.93
CA THR A 229 -8.64 7.19 7.36
C THR A 229 -8.16 8.55 7.84
N THR A 230 -7.48 9.32 6.99
CA THR A 230 -6.86 10.60 7.37
C THR A 230 -7.77 11.81 7.14
N ASP A 231 -8.66 11.74 6.15
CA ASP A 231 -9.61 12.83 5.86
C ASP A 231 -10.62 12.99 7.00
N GLY A 232 -10.66 14.19 7.55
CA GLY A 232 -11.56 14.53 8.67
C GLY A 232 -11.19 13.91 10.02
N SER A 233 -10.06 13.20 10.11
CA SER A 233 -9.59 12.66 11.40
C SER A 233 -9.24 13.78 12.38
N THR A 234 -9.78 13.68 13.59
CA THR A 234 -9.41 14.57 14.70
C THR A 234 -8.08 14.18 15.33
N ASP A 235 -7.71 12.92 15.22
CA ASP A 235 -6.54 12.32 15.86
C ASP A 235 -5.28 12.44 15.00
N ILE A 236 -5.44 12.45 13.68
CA ILE A 236 -4.33 12.56 12.73
C ILE A 236 -4.31 13.97 12.12
N LYS A 237 -3.46 14.83 12.66
CA LYS A 237 -3.22 16.18 12.11
C LYS A 237 -2.34 16.08 10.87
N PHE A 238 -2.95 15.72 9.74
CA PHE A 238 -2.30 15.30 8.50
C PHE A 238 -1.14 16.20 8.07
N LEU A 239 -1.33 17.54 8.01
CA LEU A 239 -0.28 18.47 7.60
C LEU A 239 0.94 18.46 8.55
N GLN A 240 0.70 18.36 9.86
CA GLN A 240 1.79 18.31 10.85
C GLN A 240 2.57 17.00 10.75
N VAL A 241 1.85 15.90 10.60
CA VAL A 241 2.43 14.55 10.44
C VAL A 241 3.24 14.48 9.17
N THR A 242 2.70 14.89 8.03
CA THR A 242 3.39 14.90 6.73
C THR A 242 4.63 15.78 6.76
N THR A 243 4.57 16.92 7.43
CA THR A 243 5.72 17.83 7.59
C THR A 243 6.81 17.17 8.42
N LYS A 244 6.47 16.64 9.61
CA LYS A 244 7.40 15.96 10.52
C LYS A 244 8.09 14.78 9.82
N ASN A 245 7.30 13.89 9.24
CA ASN A 245 7.78 12.66 8.64
C ASN A 245 8.57 12.94 7.33
N GLY A 246 8.13 13.92 6.54
CA GLY A 246 8.90 14.40 5.39
C GLY A 246 10.25 15.01 5.76
N MET A 247 10.37 15.69 6.92
CA MET A 247 11.66 16.16 7.41
C MET A 247 12.57 15.01 7.86
N LEU A 248 11.99 13.97 8.51
CA LEU A 248 12.73 12.77 8.90
C LEU A 248 13.27 12.02 7.67
N PHE A 249 12.39 11.79 6.67
CA PHE A 249 12.76 11.18 5.40
C PHE A 249 13.89 11.93 4.70
N ARG A 250 13.74 13.26 4.54
CA ARG A 250 14.78 14.11 3.90
C ARG A 250 16.10 14.05 4.65
N ARG A 251 16.11 14.10 5.98
CA ARG A 251 17.33 14.00 6.78
C ARG A 251 18.06 12.68 6.55
N ARG A 252 17.31 11.58 6.36
CA ARG A 252 17.85 10.23 6.19
C ARG A 252 18.38 10.00 4.78
N TRP A 253 17.62 10.37 3.77
CA TRP A 253 17.83 9.92 2.39
C TRP A 253 18.24 11.01 1.39
N ARG A 254 18.47 12.23 1.85
CA ARG A 254 18.81 13.36 1.00
C ARG A 254 19.99 13.05 0.06
N HIS A 255 21.05 12.42 0.58
CA HIS A 255 22.22 12.03 -0.17
C HIS A 255 21.96 11.03 -1.31
N VAL A 256 20.81 10.35 -1.28
CA VAL A 256 20.36 9.42 -2.33
C VAL A 256 19.51 10.17 -3.35
N PHE A 257 18.38 10.74 -2.95
CA PHE A 257 17.42 11.32 -3.91
C PHE A 257 17.94 12.57 -4.63
N GLU A 258 18.87 13.33 -4.07
CA GLU A 258 19.51 14.46 -4.77
C GLU A 258 20.26 14.02 -6.04
N THR A 259 20.68 12.77 -6.13
CA THR A 259 21.49 12.22 -7.22
C THR A 259 20.72 11.21 -8.10
N GLU A 260 19.51 10.83 -7.71
CA GLU A 260 18.71 9.80 -8.43
C GLU A 260 18.08 10.30 -9.74
N GLY A 261 18.11 11.60 -10.03
CA GLY A 261 17.56 12.13 -11.26
C GLY A 261 16.02 12.21 -11.27
N GLY A 262 15.40 12.46 -10.13
CA GLY A 262 13.98 12.73 -10.03
C GLY A 262 13.58 14.03 -10.76
N PRO A 263 12.26 14.27 -10.95
CA PRO A 263 11.77 15.46 -11.65
C PRO A 263 12.17 16.76 -10.91
N PRO A 264 12.36 17.88 -11.61
CA PRO A 264 12.65 19.15 -10.95
C PRO A 264 11.49 19.59 -10.06
N ASP A 265 11.80 20.33 -8.99
CA ASP A 265 10.82 20.73 -7.97
C ASP A 265 9.66 21.57 -8.46
N ASP A 266 9.81 22.26 -9.59
CA ASP A 266 8.81 23.10 -10.23
C ASP A 266 7.98 22.37 -11.30
N ALA A 267 8.39 21.19 -11.72
CA ALA A 267 7.66 20.36 -12.70
C ALA A 267 6.38 19.74 -12.10
N TYR A 268 6.21 19.82 -10.80
CA TYR A 268 5.12 19.14 -10.13
C TYR A 268 4.22 20.08 -9.34
N ARG A 269 2.91 19.92 -9.58
CA ARG A 269 1.87 20.50 -8.72
C ARG A 269 0.97 19.36 -8.25
N TRP A 270 0.71 19.31 -6.93
CA TRP A 270 -0.30 18.41 -6.41
C TRP A 270 -1.68 18.88 -6.89
N GLU A 271 -2.37 18.01 -7.64
CA GLU A 271 -3.74 18.25 -8.01
C GLU A 271 -4.65 17.66 -6.94
N ASP A 272 -5.44 18.50 -6.29
CA ASP A 272 -6.49 18.06 -5.40
C ASP A 272 -7.68 17.62 -6.25
N LEU A 273 -7.79 16.33 -6.45
CA LEU A 273 -8.85 15.72 -7.25
C LEU A 273 -10.03 15.38 -6.35
N GLU A 274 -11.24 15.59 -6.85
CA GLU A 274 -12.43 15.06 -6.19
C GLU A 274 -12.32 13.53 -6.12
N ARG A 275 -12.52 13.00 -4.92
CA ARG A 275 -12.35 11.57 -4.63
C ARG A 275 -13.70 10.91 -4.40
N PRO A 276 -14.00 9.83 -5.13
CA PRO A 276 -15.20 9.03 -4.85
C PRO A 276 -15.22 8.55 -3.39
N ARG A 277 -16.41 8.44 -2.82
CA ARG A 277 -16.64 7.91 -1.47
C ARG A 277 -17.66 6.78 -1.56
N LEU A 278 -17.57 5.78 -0.67
CA LEU A 278 -18.65 4.82 -0.51
C LEU A 278 -19.87 5.54 0.06
N GLU A 279 -21.02 5.29 -0.52
CA GLU A 279 -22.29 5.66 0.10
C GLU A 279 -22.50 4.77 1.33
N GLU A 280 -22.83 5.39 2.49
CA GLU A 280 -23.09 4.71 3.76
C GLU A 280 -24.38 3.88 3.73
#